data_416cdaa278d361c127afd41e3a107209
#
_entry.id   416cdaa278d361c127afd41e3a107209
#
_cell.length_a   1.000
_cell.length_b   1.000
_cell.length_c   1.000
_cell.angle_alpha   90.00
_cell.angle_beta   90.00
_cell.angle_gamma   90.00
#
_symmetry.space_group_name_H-M   'P 1'
#
loop_
_entity.id
_entity.type
_entity.pdbx_description
1 polymer ?
#
loop_
_entity_poly.entity_id
_entity_poly.type
_entity_poly.pdbx_seq_one_letter_code
_entity_poly.pdbx_strand_id
1 'polypeptide(L)'
;PRGDTKSSASNKKKKRKKEPVTMLFDLNTDPAEQNNLALSRPQLVKKLNLLLTGERVDEAAGYSNTYHTWKGTRGGSISEASNWTDYIYQNAGETYLRETGTPQANWCAKIKQGSAIADRVVDFLGLEISGDLTVNKGAKINARNELRIAKNGKLILQGGTIESLRWVDVQVGGTLVGHGTVNGDLYSRGTLAINLKEPLIVNGSVKLSGKLSLSGLSKVKSGENITLLKAKSISGGFVDNEVKLDGKSYSIFYTPTTIAVREK
;
A
#
# COMPACT_ATOMS: atom_id res chain seq x y z
N PRO A 1 -79.28 -26.03 -1.28
CA PRO A 1 -78.19 -26.89 -1.70
C PRO A 1 -76.85 -26.21 -1.48
N ARG A 2 -76.07 -26.84 -0.66
CA ARG A 2 -74.77 -26.35 -0.18
C ARG A 2 -73.70 -26.79 -1.17
N GLY A 3 -72.86 -25.85 -1.60
CA GLY A 3 -71.68 -26.13 -2.40
C GLY A 3 -70.44 -26.00 -1.51
N ASP A 4 -69.75 -27.12 -1.29
CA ASP A 4 -68.46 -27.19 -0.55
C ASP A 4 -67.32 -26.75 -1.45
N THR A 5 -66.66 -25.65 -1.10
CA THR A 5 -65.41 -25.22 -1.77
C THR A 5 -64.21 -25.81 -0.99
N LYS A 6 -63.55 -26.83 -1.58
CA LYS A 6 -62.28 -27.36 -1.12
C LYS A 6 -61.17 -26.39 -1.47
N SER A 7 -60.54 -25.79 -0.47
CA SER A 7 -59.30 -25.03 -0.60
C SER A 7 -58.10 -25.97 -0.78
N SER A 8 -57.48 -25.94 -1.95
CA SER A 8 -56.20 -26.65 -2.19
C SER A 8 -55.04 -25.85 -1.64
N ALA A 9 -54.47 -26.28 -0.54
CA ALA A 9 -53.21 -25.74 -0.02
C ALA A 9 -52.04 -26.16 -0.90
N SER A 10 -51.49 -25.22 -1.65
CA SER A 10 -50.28 -25.45 -2.43
C SER A 10 -49.04 -25.47 -1.54
N ASN A 11 -48.48 -26.66 -1.33
CA ASN A 11 -47.22 -26.88 -0.64
C ASN A 11 -46.06 -26.34 -1.50
N LYS A 12 -45.69 -25.08 -1.32
CA LYS A 12 -44.44 -24.54 -1.90
C LYS A 12 -43.26 -25.16 -1.15
N LYS A 13 -42.64 -26.19 -1.71
CA LYS A 13 -41.33 -26.70 -1.28
C LYS A 13 -40.30 -25.57 -1.39
N LYS A 14 -39.86 -25.00 -0.26
CA LYS A 14 -38.70 -24.11 -0.18
C LYS A 14 -37.47 -24.88 -0.69
N LYS A 15 -36.96 -24.54 -1.86
CA LYS A 15 -35.65 -25.01 -2.32
C LYS A 15 -34.61 -24.51 -1.31
N ARG A 16 -34.07 -25.41 -0.50
CA ARG A 16 -32.87 -25.09 0.33
C ARG A 16 -31.75 -24.72 -0.65
N LYS A 17 -31.27 -23.48 -0.60
CA LYS A 17 -30.00 -23.09 -1.23
C LYS A 17 -28.93 -23.99 -0.64
N LYS A 18 -28.27 -24.80 -1.45
CA LYS A 18 -27.06 -25.50 -1.05
C LYS A 18 -26.01 -24.44 -0.75
N GLU A 19 -25.49 -24.40 0.46
CA GLU A 19 -24.36 -23.57 0.80
C GLU A 19 -23.16 -24.00 -0.06
N PRO A 20 -22.34 -23.07 -0.53
CA PRO A 20 -21.15 -23.40 -1.30
C PRO A 20 -20.21 -24.23 -0.43
N VAL A 21 -19.84 -25.40 -0.91
CA VAL A 21 -18.90 -26.28 -0.22
C VAL A 21 -17.49 -25.71 -0.43
N THR A 22 -16.82 -25.37 0.69
CA THR A 22 -15.41 -24.98 0.63
C THR A 22 -14.54 -26.20 0.32
N MET A 23 -13.65 -26.06 -0.68
CA MET A 23 -12.69 -27.08 -1.05
C MET A 23 -11.26 -26.55 -0.95
N LEU A 24 -10.34 -27.36 -0.46
CA LEU A 24 -8.92 -27.07 -0.33
C LEU A 24 -8.11 -28.29 -0.77
N PHE A 25 -7.20 -28.13 -1.73
CA PHE A 25 -6.34 -29.19 -2.25
C PHE A 25 -4.88 -28.80 -2.16
N ASP A 26 -4.00 -29.78 -1.94
CA ASP A 26 -2.56 -29.61 -2.04
C ASP A 26 -2.08 -30.10 -3.41
N LEU A 27 -1.97 -29.21 -4.37
CA LEU A 27 -1.65 -29.53 -5.76
C LEU A 27 -0.25 -30.17 -5.94
N ASN A 28 0.64 -30.07 -4.95
CA ASN A 28 1.93 -30.74 -5.01
C ASN A 28 1.81 -32.27 -4.78
N THR A 29 0.86 -32.69 -3.93
CA THR A 29 0.66 -34.07 -3.56
C THR A 29 -0.61 -34.67 -4.13
N ASP A 30 -1.56 -33.84 -4.53
CA ASP A 30 -2.87 -34.23 -5.08
C ASP A 30 -3.23 -33.33 -6.30
N PRO A 31 -2.52 -33.46 -7.43
CA PRO A 31 -2.78 -32.67 -8.62
C PRO A 31 -4.14 -32.97 -9.29
N ALA A 32 -4.77 -34.09 -8.93
CA ALA A 32 -6.09 -34.48 -9.43
C ALA A 32 -7.25 -33.98 -8.52
N GLU A 33 -6.96 -33.22 -7.47
CA GLU A 33 -7.94 -32.60 -6.56
C GLU A 33 -8.93 -33.62 -5.93
N GLN A 34 -8.45 -34.80 -5.58
CA GLN A 34 -9.30 -35.89 -5.09
C GLN A 34 -9.49 -35.88 -3.57
N ASN A 35 -8.57 -35.22 -2.83
CA ASN A 35 -8.57 -35.22 -1.37
C ASN A 35 -8.80 -33.81 -0.82
N ASN A 36 -10.04 -33.49 -0.48
CA ASN A 36 -10.41 -32.20 0.08
C ASN A 36 -9.92 -32.04 1.53
N LEU A 37 -8.93 -31.19 1.75
CA LEU A 37 -8.31 -30.90 3.04
C LEU A 37 -9.06 -29.84 3.88
N ALA A 38 -10.16 -29.30 3.41
CA ALA A 38 -10.82 -28.17 4.07
C ALA A 38 -11.24 -28.49 5.53
N LEU A 39 -11.73 -29.69 5.77
CA LEU A 39 -12.13 -30.13 7.12
C LEU A 39 -10.94 -30.46 8.03
N SER A 40 -9.85 -30.98 7.48
CA SER A 40 -8.64 -31.33 8.25
C SER A 40 -7.72 -30.13 8.52
N ARG A 41 -7.85 -29.05 7.72
CA ARG A 41 -7.01 -27.83 7.84
C ARG A 41 -7.85 -26.54 7.94
N PRO A 42 -8.75 -26.42 8.93
CA PRO A 42 -9.69 -25.28 9.01
C PRO A 42 -8.97 -23.94 9.21
N GLN A 43 -7.82 -23.91 9.88
CA GLN A 43 -7.03 -22.68 10.06
C GLN A 43 -6.42 -22.19 8.74
N LEU A 44 -5.99 -23.11 7.88
CA LEU A 44 -5.47 -22.78 6.56
C LEU A 44 -6.60 -22.26 5.65
N VAL A 45 -7.78 -22.91 5.69
CA VAL A 45 -8.98 -22.44 4.97
C VAL A 45 -9.33 -21.01 5.40
N LYS A 46 -9.35 -20.75 6.72
CA LYS A 46 -9.62 -19.40 7.24
C LYS A 46 -8.60 -18.39 6.73
N LYS A 47 -7.31 -18.73 6.75
CA LYS A 47 -6.24 -17.86 6.26
C LYS A 47 -6.36 -17.58 4.77
N LEU A 48 -6.63 -18.60 3.94
CA LEU A 48 -6.78 -18.45 2.50
C LEU A 48 -8.06 -17.68 2.14
N ASN A 49 -9.17 -17.92 2.85
CA ASN A 49 -10.39 -17.14 2.66
C ASN A 49 -10.19 -15.66 2.97
N LEU A 50 -9.43 -15.33 4.02
CA LEU A 50 -9.08 -13.92 4.32
C LEU A 50 -8.25 -13.30 3.19
N LEU A 51 -7.29 -14.03 2.62
CA LEU A 51 -6.50 -13.58 1.47
C LEU A 51 -7.37 -13.38 0.24
N LEU A 52 -8.22 -14.36 -0.10
CA LEU A 52 -9.14 -14.30 -1.24
C LEU A 52 -10.18 -13.20 -1.09
N THR A 53 -10.70 -12.97 0.12
CA THR A 53 -11.65 -11.89 0.39
C THR A 53 -10.96 -10.53 0.26
N GLY A 54 -9.72 -10.40 0.71
CA GLY A 54 -8.90 -9.21 0.50
C GLY A 54 -8.67 -8.92 -0.98
N GLU A 55 -8.28 -9.91 -1.77
CA GLU A 55 -8.08 -9.74 -3.23
C GLU A 55 -9.39 -9.43 -3.98
N ARG A 56 -10.50 -10.09 -3.60
CA ARG A 56 -11.81 -9.81 -4.21
C ARG A 56 -12.37 -8.43 -3.88
N VAL A 57 -12.04 -7.89 -2.72
CA VAL A 57 -12.42 -6.52 -2.36
C VAL A 57 -11.70 -5.51 -3.26
N ASP A 58 -10.47 -5.81 -3.67
CA ASP A 58 -9.72 -4.98 -4.61
C ASP A 58 -10.30 -5.00 -6.04
N GLU A 59 -10.86 -6.12 -6.49
CA GLU A 59 -11.38 -6.25 -7.85
C GLU A 59 -12.86 -5.87 -8.00
N ALA A 60 -13.71 -6.15 -7.00
CA ALA A 60 -15.16 -6.04 -7.11
C ALA A 60 -15.73 -4.73 -6.57
N ALA A 61 -15.09 -4.12 -5.60
CA ALA A 61 -15.49 -2.83 -5.06
C ALA A 61 -14.48 -1.79 -5.55
N GLY A 62 -14.82 -1.04 -6.56
CA GLY A 62 -14.09 0.19 -6.86
C GLY A 62 -13.89 0.94 -5.54
N TYR A 63 -12.73 0.87 -4.98
CA TYR A 63 -12.10 1.55 -3.81
C TYR A 63 -12.98 2.45 -2.90
N SER A 64 -14.29 2.29 -2.87
CA SER A 64 -15.13 3.40 -2.44
C SER A 64 -15.41 3.49 -0.96
N ASN A 65 -15.33 2.45 -0.12
CA ASN A 65 -15.68 2.64 1.30
C ASN A 65 -15.13 1.64 2.32
N THR A 66 -14.15 0.83 1.97
CA THR A 66 -13.68 -0.28 2.79
C THR A 66 -12.24 -0.11 3.28
N TYR A 67 -11.95 0.99 3.95
CA TYR A 67 -10.61 1.27 4.44
C TYR A 67 -10.60 1.49 5.94
N HIS A 68 -9.62 0.90 6.62
CA HIS A 68 -9.22 1.39 7.94
C HIS A 68 -8.65 2.79 7.77
N THR A 69 -9.26 3.76 8.42
CA THR A 69 -8.85 5.15 8.31
C THR A 69 -8.07 5.55 9.55
N TRP A 70 -6.92 6.18 9.34
CA TRP A 70 -6.14 6.81 10.38
C TRP A 70 -6.94 7.93 11.05
N LYS A 71 -7.13 7.84 12.36
CA LYS A 71 -7.74 8.87 13.21
C LYS A 71 -6.81 9.39 14.29
N GLY A 72 -5.57 8.87 14.29
CA GLY A 72 -4.57 9.24 15.28
C GLY A 72 -4.23 10.71 15.25
N THR A 73 -3.78 11.18 16.39
CA THR A 73 -3.29 12.55 16.57
C THR A 73 -1.92 12.70 15.93
N ARG A 74 -1.43 13.94 15.89
CA ARG A 74 -0.12 14.27 15.31
C ARG A 74 1.00 13.47 15.97
N GLY A 75 1.75 12.71 15.16
CA GLY A 75 2.90 11.93 15.59
C GLY A 75 2.57 10.58 16.26
N GLY A 76 1.34 10.07 16.14
CA GLY A 76 0.98 8.76 16.69
C GLY A 76 1.60 7.59 15.91
N SER A 77 1.84 6.47 16.62
CA SER A 77 2.33 5.23 15.98
C SER A 77 1.25 4.55 15.16
N ILE A 78 1.57 4.14 13.93
CA ILE A 78 0.64 3.38 13.07
C ILE A 78 0.41 1.95 13.59
N SER A 79 1.22 1.46 14.49
CA SER A 79 1.03 0.15 15.12
C SER A 79 0.05 0.15 16.29
N GLU A 80 -0.44 1.32 16.73
CA GLU A 80 -1.41 1.43 17.80
C GLU A 80 -2.85 1.29 17.28
N ALA A 81 -3.58 0.29 17.78
CA ALA A 81 -4.95 -0.02 17.38
C ALA A 81 -5.91 1.18 17.56
N SER A 82 -5.73 1.95 18.65
CA SER A 82 -6.56 3.12 18.97
C SER A 82 -6.48 4.24 17.93
N ASN A 83 -5.45 4.25 17.11
CA ASN A 83 -5.23 5.24 16.06
C ASN A 83 -5.95 4.94 14.74
N TRP A 84 -6.67 3.81 14.66
CA TRP A 84 -7.40 3.40 13.47
C TRP A 84 -8.91 3.36 13.71
N THR A 85 -9.69 3.62 12.66
CA THR A 85 -11.13 3.34 12.71
C THR A 85 -11.36 1.86 12.55
N ASP A 86 -12.40 1.36 13.22
CA ASP A 86 -12.90 0.02 12.97
C ASP A 86 -13.37 -0.11 11.52
N TYR A 87 -13.11 -1.25 10.94
CA TYR A 87 -13.61 -1.62 9.62
C TYR A 87 -14.90 -2.41 9.78
N ILE A 88 -15.94 -1.96 9.09
CA ILE A 88 -17.23 -2.67 9.02
C ILE A 88 -17.43 -3.06 7.55
N TYR A 89 -17.40 -4.35 7.27
CA TYR A 89 -17.72 -4.87 5.95
C TYR A 89 -19.24 -5.04 5.84
N GLN A 90 -19.85 -4.38 4.85
CA GLN A 90 -21.26 -4.56 4.51
C GLN A 90 -21.37 -5.23 3.14
N ASN A 91 -21.92 -6.43 3.09
CA ASN A 91 -22.27 -7.09 1.85
C ASN A 91 -23.78 -7.34 1.81
N ALA A 92 -24.47 -6.79 0.81
CA ALA A 92 -25.88 -7.04 0.51
C ALA A 92 -26.85 -6.91 1.72
N GLY A 93 -26.60 -5.96 2.62
CA GLY A 93 -27.48 -5.68 3.77
C GLY A 93 -27.12 -6.43 5.04
N GLU A 94 -26.09 -7.25 5.04
CA GLU A 94 -25.58 -7.92 6.25
C GLU A 94 -24.27 -7.28 6.70
N THR A 95 -24.16 -7.03 8.01
CA THR A 95 -22.93 -6.50 8.63
C THR A 95 -22.03 -7.67 9.01
N TYR A 96 -20.89 -7.79 8.33
CA TYR A 96 -19.90 -8.81 8.64
C TYR A 96 -18.64 -8.19 9.20
N LEU A 97 -18.10 -8.76 10.27
CA LEU A 97 -16.79 -8.54 10.86
C LEU A 97 -16.40 -7.08 11.14
N ARG A 98 -16.40 -6.75 12.39
CA ARG A 98 -15.69 -5.61 12.95
C ARG A 98 -14.24 -6.01 13.16
N GLU A 99 -13.35 -5.64 12.25
CA GLU A 99 -11.91 -5.78 12.47
C GLU A 99 -11.43 -4.59 13.28
N THR A 100 -11.06 -4.86 14.52
CA THR A 100 -10.40 -3.91 15.41
C THR A 100 -8.99 -4.40 15.66
N GLY A 101 -8.06 -3.50 15.91
CA GLY A 101 -6.71 -3.89 16.31
C GLY A 101 -5.61 -3.15 15.56
N THR A 102 -4.43 -3.72 15.56
CA THR A 102 -3.27 -3.22 14.83
C THR A 102 -3.37 -3.58 13.34
N PRO A 103 -2.77 -2.78 12.45
CA PRO A 103 -2.73 -3.10 11.03
C PRO A 103 -2.23 -4.51 10.75
N GLN A 104 -2.83 -5.15 9.75
CA GLN A 104 -2.56 -6.52 9.33
C GLN A 104 -2.41 -6.58 7.81
N ALA A 105 -1.84 -7.68 7.33
CA ALA A 105 -1.53 -7.90 5.93
C ALA A 105 -2.75 -7.95 4.98
N ASN A 106 -3.96 -8.05 5.50
CA ASN A 106 -5.23 -7.98 4.75
C ASN A 106 -5.93 -6.62 4.85
N TRP A 107 -5.32 -5.62 5.53
CA TRP A 107 -5.92 -4.30 5.66
C TRP A 107 -5.62 -3.40 4.48
N CYS A 108 -6.66 -2.88 3.84
CA CYS A 108 -6.58 -1.66 3.07
C CYS A 108 -6.72 -0.47 4.01
N ALA A 109 -5.75 0.43 4.03
CA ALA A 109 -5.70 1.52 4.98
C ALA A 109 -5.48 2.88 4.33
N LYS A 110 -6.00 3.95 4.97
CA LYS A 110 -5.82 5.33 4.52
C LYS A 110 -5.38 6.24 5.66
N ILE A 111 -4.32 6.99 5.39
CA ILE A 111 -3.91 8.14 6.21
C ILE A 111 -4.41 9.39 5.49
N LYS A 112 -5.65 9.82 5.78
CA LYS A 112 -6.31 10.93 5.06
C LYS A 112 -5.76 12.30 5.45
N GLN A 113 -5.37 12.46 6.72
CA GLN A 113 -4.87 13.71 7.29
C GLN A 113 -4.03 13.44 8.54
N GLY A 114 -3.37 14.47 9.05
CA GLY A 114 -2.50 14.37 10.21
C GLY A 114 -1.17 13.71 9.91
N SER A 115 -0.43 13.36 10.94
CA SER A 115 0.86 12.69 10.82
C SER A 115 0.91 11.40 11.62
N ALA A 116 1.48 10.39 11.02
CA ALA A 116 1.65 9.06 11.58
C ALA A 116 3.13 8.66 11.56
N ILE A 117 3.54 7.77 12.45
CA ILE A 117 4.90 7.27 12.55
C ILE A 117 4.90 5.75 12.49
N ALA A 118 5.71 5.18 11.60
CA ALA A 118 6.11 3.79 11.64
C ALA A 118 7.44 3.67 12.38
N ASP A 119 7.43 2.99 13.50
CA ASP A 119 8.57 2.75 14.40
C ASP A 119 9.00 1.28 14.45
N ARG A 120 8.27 0.40 13.78
CA ARG A 120 8.49 -1.03 13.66
C ARG A 120 8.01 -1.58 12.32
N VAL A 121 8.01 -2.90 12.16
CA VAL A 121 7.44 -3.56 10.98
C VAL A 121 5.92 -3.55 11.08
N VAL A 122 5.25 -3.08 10.02
CA VAL A 122 3.78 -3.05 9.92
C VAL A 122 3.36 -3.55 8.55
N ASP A 123 2.32 -4.38 8.53
CA ASP A 123 1.80 -5.02 7.32
C ASP A 123 0.46 -4.40 6.89
N PHE A 124 0.31 -4.21 5.58
CA PHE A 124 -0.94 -3.81 4.93
C PHE A 124 -1.15 -4.62 3.65
N LEU A 125 -2.39 -4.80 3.23
CA LEU A 125 -2.70 -5.20 1.87
C LEU A 125 -2.42 -4.04 0.92
N GLY A 126 -2.95 -2.85 1.21
CA GLY A 126 -2.68 -1.62 0.50
C GLY A 126 -2.69 -0.41 1.44
N LEU A 127 -1.90 0.61 1.13
CA LEU A 127 -1.83 1.84 1.93
C LEU A 127 -1.90 3.08 1.05
N GLU A 128 -2.88 3.94 1.32
CA GLU A 128 -3.01 5.26 0.69
C GLU A 128 -2.68 6.37 1.71
N ILE A 129 -1.82 7.29 1.31
CA ILE A 129 -1.32 8.38 2.15
C ILE A 129 -1.72 9.70 1.50
N SER A 130 -2.63 10.45 2.13
CA SER A 130 -3.01 11.83 1.81
C SER A 130 -2.66 12.80 2.94
N GLY A 131 -2.25 12.29 4.11
CA GLY A 131 -1.59 13.00 5.21
C GLY A 131 -0.10 12.72 5.22
N ASP A 132 0.54 12.81 6.38
CA ASP A 132 1.96 12.55 6.55
C ASP A 132 2.20 11.17 7.17
N LEU A 133 3.17 10.41 6.64
CA LEU A 133 3.69 9.19 7.24
C LEU A 133 5.20 9.24 7.30
N THR A 134 5.77 9.12 8.50
CA THR A 134 7.21 8.99 8.70
C THR A 134 7.57 7.53 8.96
N VAL A 135 8.57 7.01 8.25
CA VAL A 135 9.11 5.66 8.45
C VAL A 135 10.53 5.78 8.99
N ASN A 136 10.69 5.49 10.26
CA ASN A 136 11.95 5.64 10.97
C ASN A 136 12.96 4.55 10.58
N LYS A 137 14.24 4.81 10.85
CA LYS A 137 15.30 3.80 10.70
C LYS A 137 14.96 2.53 11.47
N GLY A 138 15.08 1.39 10.81
CA GLY A 138 14.73 0.09 11.37
C GLY A 138 13.25 -0.27 11.26
N ALA A 139 12.38 0.69 10.96
CA ALA A 139 10.97 0.42 10.67
C ALA A 139 10.78 0.00 9.22
N LYS A 140 9.71 -0.77 8.97
CA LYS A 140 9.36 -1.28 7.65
C LYS A 140 7.85 -1.28 7.44
N ILE A 141 7.42 -0.76 6.32
CA ILE A 141 6.04 -0.91 5.82
C ILE A 141 6.03 -2.00 4.75
N ASN A 142 5.29 -3.07 4.98
CA ASN A 142 5.02 -4.09 3.98
C ASN A 142 3.63 -3.80 3.38
N ALA A 143 3.58 -3.37 2.12
CA ALA A 143 2.35 -3.25 1.34
C ALA A 143 2.28 -4.39 0.34
N ARG A 144 1.43 -5.39 0.59
CA ARG A 144 1.34 -6.58 -0.28
C ARG A 144 0.85 -6.27 -1.68
N ASN A 145 0.06 -5.23 -1.85
CA ASN A 145 -0.40 -4.77 -3.14
C ASN A 145 0.35 -3.49 -3.52
N GLU A 146 -0.19 -2.34 -3.24
CA GLU A 146 0.41 -1.05 -3.59
C GLU A 146 0.51 -0.11 -2.39
N LEU A 147 1.50 0.79 -2.43
CA LEU A 147 1.55 1.94 -1.56
C LEU A 147 1.40 3.19 -2.44
N ARG A 148 0.38 3.98 -2.15
CA ARG A 148 0.05 5.18 -2.92
C ARG A 148 0.23 6.44 -2.08
N ILE A 149 1.04 7.37 -2.56
CA ILE A 149 1.17 8.71 -1.98
C ILE A 149 0.30 9.63 -2.84
N ALA A 150 -0.91 9.91 -2.35
CA ALA A 150 -1.91 10.68 -3.07
C ALA A 150 -1.64 12.19 -2.98
N LYS A 151 -2.48 12.98 -3.63
CA LYS A 151 -2.41 14.46 -3.55
C LYS A 151 -2.42 14.93 -2.10
N ASN A 152 -1.52 15.84 -1.76
CA ASN A 152 -1.23 16.37 -0.42
C ASN A 152 -0.57 15.36 0.54
N GLY A 153 -0.45 14.09 0.16
CA GLY A 153 0.21 13.08 0.97
C GLY A 153 1.73 13.23 0.97
N LYS A 154 2.33 12.90 2.10
CA LYS A 154 3.78 12.96 2.29
C LYS A 154 4.28 11.70 2.98
N LEU A 155 5.10 10.92 2.29
CA LEU A 155 5.84 9.81 2.87
C LEU A 155 7.27 10.26 3.14
N ILE A 156 7.69 10.18 4.40
CA ILE A 156 8.99 10.63 4.88
C ILE A 156 9.80 9.41 5.29
N LEU A 157 10.83 9.07 4.53
CA LEU A 157 11.78 8.02 4.88
C LEU A 157 12.95 8.63 5.67
N GLN A 158 13.15 8.17 6.88
CA GLN A 158 14.29 8.52 7.74
C GLN A 158 15.18 7.28 7.95
N GLY A 159 15.65 6.68 6.86
CA GLY A 159 16.39 5.43 6.88
C GLY A 159 15.50 4.18 7.01
N GLY A 160 14.20 4.33 6.93
CA GLY A 160 13.24 3.23 6.96
C GLY A 160 13.12 2.51 5.61
N THR A 161 12.32 1.44 5.61
CA THR A 161 12.11 0.58 4.44
C THR A 161 10.64 0.52 4.05
N ILE A 162 10.35 0.64 2.76
CA ILE A 162 9.07 0.28 2.16
C ILE A 162 9.28 -1.01 1.36
N GLU A 163 8.41 -1.98 1.55
CA GLU A 163 8.31 -3.16 0.71
C GLU A 163 6.94 -3.19 0.04
N SER A 164 6.91 -3.18 -1.28
CA SER A 164 5.68 -3.29 -2.06
C SER A 164 5.86 -4.37 -3.11
N LEU A 165 4.93 -5.32 -3.17
CA LEU A 165 4.99 -6.41 -4.16
C LEU A 165 4.61 -5.94 -5.56
N ARG A 166 3.87 -4.82 -5.67
CA ARG A 166 3.55 -4.20 -6.96
C ARG A 166 4.41 -2.97 -7.18
N TRP A 167 4.02 -1.86 -6.61
CA TRP A 167 4.73 -0.58 -6.79
C TRP A 167 4.44 0.40 -5.65
N VAL A 168 5.32 1.38 -5.53
CA VAL A 168 5.09 2.61 -4.79
C VAL A 168 4.76 3.70 -5.81
N ASP A 169 3.56 4.30 -5.71
CA ASP A 169 3.06 5.33 -6.63
C ASP A 169 3.03 6.71 -5.95
N VAL A 170 3.92 7.59 -6.35
CA VAL A 170 3.91 9.00 -5.95
C VAL A 170 3.08 9.77 -6.96
N GLN A 171 1.82 10.02 -6.64
CA GLN A 171 0.88 10.70 -7.54
C GLN A 171 1.16 12.20 -7.63
N VAL A 172 0.56 12.84 -8.65
CA VAL A 172 0.63 14.29 -8.81
C VAL A 172 0.14 14.98 -7.53
N GLY A 173 0.98 15.84 -6.96
CA GLY A 173 0.72 16.52 -5.69
C GLY A 173 1.06 15.72 -4.44
N GLY A 174 1.48 14.45 -4.58
CA GLY A 174 2.10 13.66 -3.51
C GLY A 174 3.61 13.87 -3.44
N THR A 175 4.21 13.58 -2.30
CA THR A 175 5.65 13.77 -2.07
C THR A 175 6.28 12.60 -1.33
N LEU A 176 7.33 12.03 -1.89
CA LEU A 176 8.25 11.12 -1.20
C LEU A 176 9.48 11.89 -0.76
N VAL A 177 9.80 11.86 0.54
CA VAL A 177 10.85 12.68 1.15
C VAL A 177 11.91 11.81 1.79
N GLY A 178 13.16 12.24 1.72
CA GLY A 178 14.25 11.72 2.55
C GLY A 178 15.08 10.64 1.88
N HIS A 179 15.53 9.68 2.68
CA HIS A 179 16.43 8.58 2.30
C HIS A 179 15.99 7.29 2.97
N GLY A 180 16.34 6.16 2.38
CA GLY A 180 15.96 4.83 2.86
C GLY A 180 15.87 3.85 1.71
N THR A 181 15.09 2.78 1.89
CA THR A 181 15.00 1.71 0.90
C THR A 181 13.55 1.49 0.45
N VAL A 182 13.35 1.37 -0.85
CA VAL A 182 12.12 0.89 -1.47
C VAL A 182 12.42 -0.46 -2.12
N ASN A 183 11.85 -1.53 -1.58
CA ASN A 183 11.87 -2.88 -2.17
C ASN A 183 10.61 -3.03 -3.03
N GLY A 184 10.76 -2.83 -4.33
CA GLY A 184 9.68 -2.82 -5.32
C GLY A 184 9.90 -1.71 -6.34
N ASP A 185 8.99 -1.59 -7.29
CA ASP A 185 9.04 -0.56 -8.32
C ASP A 185 8.54 0.79 -7.77
N LEU A 186 9.11 1.89 -8.28
CA LEU A 186 8.74 3.26 -7.91
C LEU A 186 8.25 4.02 -9.15
N TYR A 187 7.00 4.45 -9.12
CA TYR A 187 6.42 5.37 -10.10
C TYR A 187 6.30 6.75 -9.48
N SER A 188 6.96 7.75 -10.03
CA SER A 188 6.92 9.11 -9.49
C SER A 188 6.42 10.11 -10.53
N ARG A 189 5.18 10.54 -10.33
CA ARG A 189 4.51 11.64 -11.06
C ARG A 189 4.39 12.89 -10.18
N GLY A 190 4.61 12.75 -8.89
CA GLY A 190 4.64 13.80 -7.88
C GLY A 190 6.05 14.33 -7.66
N THR A 191 6.39 14.58 -6.40
CA THR A 191 7.70 15.15 -6.02
C THR A 191 8.56 14.09 -5.30
N LEU A 192 9.80 13.93 -5.73
CA LEU A 192 10.85 13.29 -4.96
C LEU A 192 11.69 14.37 -4.28
N ALA A 193 11.61 14.46 -2.95
CA ALA A 193 12.38 15.40 -2.14
C ALA A 193 13.53 14.67 -1.46
N ILE A 194 14.69 14.63 -2.10
CA ILE A 194 15.80 13.77 -1.70
C ILE A 194 16.87 14.58 -0.93
N ASN A 195 17.43 13.92 0.09
CA ASN A 195 18.51 14.50 0.88
C ASN A 195 19.86 14.32 0.16
N LEU A 196 20.69 15.37 0.17
CA LEU A 196 22.02 15.34 -0.45
C LEU A 196 23.02 14.44 0.30
N LYS A 197 22.75 14.03 1.55
CA LYS A 197 23.69 13.23 2.35
C LYS A 197 23.58 11.73 2.05
N GLU A 198 22.37 11.24 1.85
CA GLU A 198 22.10 9.82 1.71
C GLU A 198 21.13 9.56 0.57
N PRO A 199 21.46 8.66 -0.37
CA PRO A 199 20.59 8.38 -1.51
C PRO A 199 19.35 7.58 -1.12
N LEU A 200 18.30 7.75 -1.91
CA LEU A 200 17.18 6.83 -1.94
C LEU A 200 17.59 5.55 -2.71
N ILE A 201 17.42 4.38 -2.11
CA ILE A 201 17.71 3.09 -2.75
C ILE A 201 16.39 2.47 -3.20
N VAL A 202 16.28 2.12 -4.47
CA VAL A 202 15.11 1.41 -5.03
C VAL A 202 15.56 0.07 -5.58
N ASN A 203 15.19 -1.01 -4.92
CA ASN A 203 15.51 -2.37 -5.35
C ASN A 203 14.53 -2.89 -6.42
N GLY A 204 14.11 -2.02 -7.32
CA GLY A 204 13.21 -2.22 -8.44
C GLY A 204 13.48 -1.23 -9.56
N SER A 205 12.53 -1.12 -10.49
CA SER A 205 12.55 -0.15 -11.58
C SER A 205 11.98 1.19 -11.12
N VAL A 206 12.50 2.28 -11.65
CA VAL A 206 12.00 3.64 -11.39
C VAL A 206 11.49 4.25 -12.69
N LYS A 207 10.25 4.77 -12.64
CA LYS A 207 9.67 5.55 -13.73
C LYS A 207 9.38 6.98 -13.25
N LEU A 208 9.97 7.97 -13.92
CA LEU A 208 9.91 9.37 -13.55
C LEU A 208 9.14 10.19 -14.57
N SER A 209 8.29 11.09 -14.07
CA SER A 209 7.66 12.17 -14.86
C SER A 209 7.24 13.35 -13.96
N GLY A 210 7.68 13.35 -12.70
CA GLY A 210 7.36 14.36 -11.69
C GLY A 210 8.46 15.39 -11.49
N LYS A 211 8.58 15.90 -10.26
CA LYS A 211 9.54 16.94 -9.88
C LYS A 211 10.59 16.40 -8.92
N LEU A 212 11.79 16.96 -9.00
CA LEU A 212 12.84 16.79 -8.00
C LEU A 212 12.89 18.01 -7.08
N SER A 213 13.00 17.76 -5.78
CA SER A 213 13.36 18.77 -4.78
C SER A 213 14.54 18.27 -3.98
N LEU A 214 15.45 19.16 -3.61
CA LEU A 214 16.60 18.82 -2.78
C LEU A 214 16.39 19.32 -1.37
N SER A 215 16.94 18.58 -0.41
CA SER A 215 16.96 18.95 1.01
C SER A 215 18.31 18.60 1.65
N GLY A 216 18.58 19.19 2.80
CA GLY A 216 19.81 18.96 3.57
C GLY A 216 20.89 19.99 3.28
N LEU A 217 21.68 20.31 4.32
CA LEU A 217 22.81 21.23 4.20
C LEU A 217 23.93 20.57 3.38
N SER A 218 24.26 21.14 2.26
CA SER A 218 25.35 20.65 1.41
C SER A 218 26.68 21.29 1.81
N LYS A 219 27.53 20.53 2.46
CA LYS A 219 28.97 20.78 2.41
C LYS A 219 29.56 20.10 1.15
N VAL A 220 28.86 20.26 0.03
CA VAL A 220 29.30 19.66 -1.22
C VAL A 220 30.42 20.50 -1.79
N LYS A 221 31.50 19.85 -2.18
CA LYS A 221 32.58 20.52 -2.93
C LYS A 221 32.04 20.85 -4.31
N SER A 222 32.28 22.09 -4.77
CA SER A 222 31.90 22.51 -6.11
C SER A 222 32.43 21.53 -7.16
N GLY A 223 31.57 21.14 -8.11
CA GLY A 223 31.93 20.21 -9.18
C GLY A 223 31.83 18.71 -8.82
N GLU A 224 31.51 18.33 -7.60
CA GLU A 224 31.33 16.94 -7.19
C GLU A 224 29.92 16.41 -7.60
N ASN A 225 29.88 15.16 -8.09
CA ASN A 225 28.62 14.48 -8.38
C ASN A 225 28.06 13.86 -7.10
N ILE A 226 26.82 14.24 -6.74
CA ILE A 226 26.12 13.67 -5.58
C ILE A 226 25.06 12.72 -6.10
N THR A 227 25.17 11.45 -5.74
CA THR A 227 24.15 10.45 -6.05
C THR A 227 22.93 10.66 -5.17
N LEU A 228 21.77 10.87 -5.79
CA LEU A 228 20.48 11.06 -5.11
C LEU A 228 19.66 9.77 -5.03
N LEU A 229 19.72 8.95 -6.09
CA LEU A 229 18.93 7.74 -6.21
C LEU A 229 19.72 6.65 -6.90
N LYS A 230 19.58 5.42 -6.41
CA LYS A 230 20.07 4.19 -7.06
C LYS A 230 18.91 3.23 -7.28
N ALA A 231 18.85 2.61 -8.47
CA ALA A 231 17.78 1.67 -8.83
C ALA A 231 18.31 0.53 -9.71
N LYS A 232 17.50 -0.51 -9.95
CA LYS A 232 17.82 -1.54 -10.96
C LYS A 232 17.75 -0.99 -12.37
N SER A 233 16.76 -0.13 -12.64
CA SER A 233 16.63 0.59 -13.89
C SER A 233 15.88 1.90 -13.68
N ILE A 234 16.19 2.90 -14.50
CA ILE A 234 15.54 4.21 -14.45
C ILE A 234 15.05 4.55 -15.86
N SER A 235 13.80 4.99 -15.95
CA SER A 235 13.19 5.46 -17.18
C SER A 235 12.43 6.77 -16.97
N GLY A 236 12.31 7.57 -18.04
CA GLY A 236 11.75 8.92 -17.96
C GLY A 236 12.74 9.91 -17.36
N GLY A 237 12.24 11.02 -16.83
CA GLY A 237 13.01 12.08 -16.20
C GLY A 237 12.14 13.03 -15.40
N PHE A 238 12.75 13.89 -14.62
CA PHE A 238 12.04 14.99 -13.97
C PHE A 238 11.63 16.06 -14.99
N VAL A 239 10.60 16.82 -14.64
CA VAL A 239 10.10 17.91 -15.50
C VAL A 239 11.18 18.97 -15.76
N ASP A 240 11.98 19.24 -14.72
CA ASP A 240 13.05 20.22 -14.77
C ASP A 240 14.40 19.51 -14.88
N ASN A 241 15.32 20.04 -15.70
CA ASN A 241 16.69 19.54 -15.84
C ASN A 241 17.65 20.14 -14.80
N GLU A 242 17.14 21.01 -13.96
CA GLU A 242 17.88 21.78 -12.97
C GLU A 242 17.05 21.93 -11.69
N VAL A 243 17.70 21.89 -10.55
CA VAL A 243 17.07 22.08 -9.25
C VAL A 243 17.86 23.06 -8.40
N LYS A 244 17.17 23.86 -7.58
CA LYS A 244 17.81 24.86 -6.69
C LYS A 244 17.74 24.42 -5.22
N LEU A 245 18.82 24.70 -4.50
CA LEU A 245 18.89 24.54 -3.04
C LEU A 245 19.80 25.64 -2.48
N ASP A 246 19.34 26.38 -1.47
CA ASP A 246 20.10 27.41 -0.74
C ASP A 246 20.78 28.43 -1.68
N GLY A 247 20.06 28.87 -2.73
CA GLY A 247 20.55 29.82 -3.71
C GLY A 247 21.51 29.27 -4.77
N LYS A 248 21.89 28.00 -4.65
CA LYS A 248 22.72 27.29 -5.61
C LYS A 248 21.90 26.52 -6.63
N SER A 249 22.41 26.41 -7.85
CA SER A 249 21.79 25.64 -8.93
C SER A 249 22.53 24.33 -9.15
N TYR A 250 21.79 23.26 -9.36
CA TYR A 250 22.32 21.91 -9.59
C TYR A 250 21.79 21.36 -10.91
N SER A 251 22.68 20.89 -11.77
CA SER A 251 22.32 20.12 -12.96
C SER A 251 22.02 18.67 -12.58
N ILE A 252 21.01 18.06 -13.22
CA ILE A 252 20.59 16.67 -12.98
C ILE A 252 21.21 15.78 -14.03
N PHE A 253 21.82 14.68 -13.59
CA PHE A 253 22.45 13.66 -14.45
C PHE A 253 21.78 12.32 -14.26
N TYR A 254 21.55 11.63 -15.36
CA TYR A 254 20.92 10.31 -15.37
C TYR A 254 21.89 9.28 -15.94
N THR A 255 21.94 8.13 -15.30
CA THR A 255 22.44 6.89 -15.87
C THR A 255 21.30 5.86 -15.89
N PRO A 256 21.46 4.69 -16.50
CA PRO A 256 20.42 3.66 -16.45
C PRO A 256 20.02 3.22 -15.04
N THR A 257 20.88 3.44 -14.04
CA THR A 257 20.68 2.95 -12.66
C THR A 257 20.85 4.01 -11.57
N THR A 258 21.24 5.24 -11.93
CA THR A 258 21.48 6.30 -10.93
C THR A 258 20.94 7.65 -11.39
N ILE A 259 20.56 8.48 -10.42
CA ILE A 259 20.33 9.90 -10.59
C ILE A 259 21.31 10.63 -9.70
N ALA A 260 22.02 11.58 -10.25
CA ALA A 260 22.96 12.43 -9.54
C ALA A 260 22.74 13.91 -9.83
N VAL A 261 23.25 14.77 -8.97
CA VAL A 261 23.30 16.22 -9.22
C VAL A 261 24.71 16.73 -9.04
N ARG A 262 25.01 17.85 -9.72
CA ARG A 262 26.27 18.59 -9.60
C ARG A 262 25.93 20.06 -9.49
N GLU A 263 26.58 20.75 -8.57
CA GLU A 263 26.54 22.21 -8.46
C GLU A 263 27.16 22.84 -9.72
N LYS A 264 26.49 23.86 -10.27
CA LYS A 264 26.94 24.64 -11.43
C LYS A 264 28.02 25.65 -11.05
#